data_12b00ccdcd875b34b6680995b0269934
#
_entry.id   12b00ccdcd875b34b6680995b0269934
#
_cell.length_a   1.000
_cell.length_b   1.000
_cell.length_c   1.000
_cell.angle_alpha   90.00
_cell.angle_beta   90.00
_cell.angle_gamma   90.00
#
_symmetry.space_group_name_H-M   'P 1'
#
loop_
_entity.id
_entity.type
_entity.pdbx_description
1 polymer ?
#
loop_
_entity_poly.entity_id
_entity_poly.type
_entity_poly.pdbx_seq_one_letter_code
_entity_poly.pdbx_strand_id
1 'polypeptide(L)'
;MRKIIWMGVLPLLLVSCVSKKKHLAAIATADAVADSLTYRLDSTTNLVYQLRLDTAERRGENTALLASQRNLQDRIIALDDEIERLQRERSNEVQDLDDRLQERDALIAERDAKIAAFQALLEARNAELDTLGAQLLDTLQRRDSAAFTLELEPGGYLSLSVLADYLFYPGSTTRLEPAADSTLLIISRYLADYPTLQLTVIGHNNNEPLRRNSINSKWEFSAMRAATLVNELTRKYELSTSRVTVAGKGDFAPRTSNSTEEGRLLNERMEFRIELGQRRLLRDLKRALD
;
A
#
# COMPACT_ATOMS: atom_id res chain seq x y z
N MET A 1 -55.89 -124.36 48.30
CA MET A 1 -57.36 -124.63 48.59
C MET A 1 -58.19 -123.46 48.03
N ARG A 2 -59.20 -123.94 47.30
CA ARG A 2 -60.51 -123.35 47.02
C ARG A 2 -60.59 -122.23 45.92
N LYS A 3 -61.08 -122.78 44.80
CA LYS A 3 -62.41 -122.78 44.18
C LYS A 3 -62.82 -121.43 43.56
N ILE A 4 -62.73 -121.31 42.23
CA ILE A 4 -63.85 -121.32 41.24
C ILE A 4 -64.98 -120.33 41.61
N ILE A 5 -65.29 -119.35 40.79
CA ILE A 5 -66.61 -119.21 40.15
C ILE A 5 -66.51 -118.37 38.89
N TRP A 6 -66.91 -118.96 37.78
CA TRP A 6 -67.21 -118.31 36.50
C TRP A 6 -68.51 -117.54 36.59
N MET A 7 -68.47 -116.31 36.05
CA MET A 7 -69.75 -115.73 35.64
C MET A 7 -69.58 -114.92 34.38
N GLY A 8 -70.08 -115.46 33.31
CA GLY A 8 -70.06 -114.86 31.98
C GLY A 8 -70.92 -113.63 31.90
N VAL A 9 -70.34 -112.58 31.23
CA VAL A 9 -71.12 -111.43 30.76
C VAL A 9 -70.97 -111.38 29.24
N LEU A 10 -72.10 -111.63 28.60
CA LEU A 10 -72.37 -111.60 27.16
C LEU A 10 -72.24 -110.13 26.67
N PRO A 11 -71.41 -109.83 25.67
CA PRO A 11 -71.39 -108.44 25.15
C PRO A 11 -72.57 -108.25 24.22
N LEU A 12 -73.50 -107.39 24.59
CA LEU A 12 -74.53 -106.87 23.69
C LEU A 12 -73.82 -105.92 22.60
N LEU A 13 -73.59 -106.60 21.45
CA LEU A 13 -73.21 -105.77 20.24
C LEU A 13 -74.48 -105.07 19.74
N LEU A 14 -74.61 -103.79 20.15
CA LEU A 14 -75.54 -102.86 19.48
C LEU A 14 -74.97 -102.46 18.12
N VAL A 15 -75.28 -103.23 17.08
CA VAL A 15 -75.01 -102.79 15.69
C VAL A 15 -76.07 -101.76 15.35
N SER A 16 -75.67 -100.53 15.51
CA SER A 16 -76.44 -99.40 14.94
C SER A 16 -76.23 -99.37 13.43
N CYS A 17 -77.15 -99.98 12.70
CA CYS A 17 -77.15 -99.89 11.24
C CYS A 17 -77.53 -98.48 10.77
N VAL A 18 -76.51 -97.64 10.53
CA VAL A 18 -76.74 -96.41 9.83
C VAL A 18 -77.04 -96.73 8.37
N SER A 19 -78.12 -96.21 7.83
CA SER A 19 -78.47 -96.50 6.41
C SER A 19 -77.31 -95.95 5.52
N LYS A 20 -76.89 -96.80 4.53
CA LYS A 20 -75.80 -96.50 3.59
C LYS A 20 -75.86 -95.06 3.01
N LYS A 21 -77.10 -94.58 2.79
CA LYS A 21 -77.37 -93.23 2.29
C LYS A 21 -76.99 -92.13 3.29
N LYS A 22 -77.27 -92.35 4.59
CA LYS A 22 -76.86 -91.41 5.68
C LYS A 22 -75.34 -91.40 5.91
N HIS A 23 -74.71 -92.58 5.81
CA HIS A 23 -73.28 -92.76 5.95
C HIS A 23 -72.54 -92.06 4.80
N LEU A 24 -72.97 -92.28 3.56
CA LEU A 24 -72.39 -91.57 2.40
C LEU A 24 -72.60 -90.05 2.44
N ALA A 25 -73.78 -89.61 2.90
CA ALA A 25 -74.03 -88.20 3.11
C ALA A 25 -73.11 -87.56 4.20
N ALA A 26 -72.90 -88.32 5.30
CA ALA A 26 -71.97 -87.89 6.35
C ALA A 26 -70.50 -87.78 5.87
N ILE A 27 -70.11 -88.82 5.07
CA ILE A 27 -68.76 -88.73 4.42
C ILE A 27 -68.66 -87.55 3.48
N ALA A 28 -69.66 -87.34 2.60
CA ALA A 28 -69.65 -86.19 1.67
C ALA A 28 -69.61 -84.84 2.39
N THR A 29 -70.33 -84.75 3.54
CA THR A 29 -70.22 -83.50 4.36
C THR A 29 -68.90 -83.41 5.07
N ALA A 30 -68.33 -84.50 5.53
CA ALA A 30 -66.97 -84.45 6.14
C ALA A 30 -65.91 -84.15 5.12
N ASP A 31 -66.01 -84.71 3.91
CA ASP A 31 -65.05 -84.35 2.81
C ASP A 31 -65.17 -82.87 2.41
N ALA A 32 -66.41 -82.36 2.27
CA ALA A 32 -66.64 -80.95 1.98
C ALA A 32 -66.09 -80.02 3.07
N VAL A 33 -66.23 -80.47 4.34
CA VAL A 33 -65.62 -79.70 5.46
C VAL A 33 -64.09 -79.81 5.44
N ALA A 34 -63.53 -80.96 5.13
CA ALA A 34 -62.10 -81.17 4.98
C ALA A 34 -61.54 -80.37 3.85
N ASP A 35 -62.21 -80.36 2.69
CA ASP A 35 -61.82 -79.54 1.54
C ASP A 35 -61.86 -78.03 1.88
N SER A 36 -62.91 -77.57 2.56
CA SER A 36 -63.04 -76.20 3.02
C SER A 36 -61.95 -75.81 4.02
N LEU A 37 -61.63 -76.72 4.96
CA LEU A 37 -60.56 -76.54 5.94
C LEU A 37 -59.20 -76.52 5.26
N THR A 38 -58.96 -77.41 4.29
CA THR A 38 -57.70 -77.42 3.51
C THR A 38 -57.53 -76.14 2.72
N TYR A 39 -58.57 -75.66 2.00
CA TYR A 39 -58.57 -74.42 1.30
C TYR A 39 -58.26 -73.20 2.23
N ARG A 40 -58.90 -73.16 3.41
CA ARG A 40 -58.64 -72.13 4.40
C ARG A 40 -57.22 -72.20 4.95
N LEU A 41 -56.67 -73.36 5.17
CA LEU A 41 -55.33 -73.61 5.63
C LEU A 41 -54.29 -73.07 4.58
N ASP A 42 -54.51 -73.50 3.32
CA ASP A 42 -53.64 -73.02 2.20
C ASP A 42 -53.72 -71.53 2.04
N SER A 43 -54.93 -70.96 2.09
CA SER A 43 -55.11 -69.48 2.00
C SER A 43 -54.41 -68.77 3.15
N THR A 44 -54.55 -69.23 4.40
CA THR A 44 -53.90 -68.64 5.55
C THR A 44 -52.40 -68.86 5.52
N THR A 45 -51.92 -69.99 5.05
CA THR A 45 -50.48 -70.27 4.90
C THR A 45 -49.86 -69.34 3.87
N ASN A 46 -50.55 -69.19 2.74
CA ASN A 46 -50.09 -68.16 1.71
C ASN A 46 -50.08 -66.75 2.26
N LEU A 47 -51.13 -66.34 3.01
CA LEU A 47 -51.13 -64.98 3.62
C LEU A 47 -50.01 -64.83 4.64
N VAL A 48 -49.75 -65.85 5.49
CA VAL A 48 -48.62 -65.84 6.44
C VAL A 48 -47.30 -65.75 5.70
N TYR A 49 -47.15 -66.44 4.57
CA TYR A 49 -45.94 -66.35 3.75
C TYR A 49 -45.74 -64.93 3.17
N GLN A 50 -46.79 -64.36 2.59
CA GLN A 50 -46.76 -62.97 2.05
C GLN A 50 -46.45 -61.96 3.15
N LEU A 51 -47.09 -62.06 4.33
CA LEU A 51 -46.82 -61.18 5.46
C LEU A 51 -45.38 -61.31 6.00
N ARG A 52 -44.78 -62.47 5.92
CA ARG A 52 -43.37 -62.69 6.28
C ARG A 52 -42.43 -62.03 5.29
N LEU A 53 -42.72 -62.12 3.99
CA LEU A 53 -41.94 -61.43 2.95
C LEU A 53 -42.03 -59.91 3.13
N ASP A 54 -43.23 -59.34 3.25
CA ASP A 54 -43.43 -57.89 3.48
C ASP A 54 -42.74 -57.46 4.78
N THR A 55 -42.82 -58.26 5.83
CA THR A 55 -42.10 -57.91 7.08
C THR A 55 -40.58 -57.95 6.93
N ALA A 56 -40.05 -58.92 6.13
CA ALA A 56 -38.61 -58.99 5.87
C ALA A 56 -38.14 -57.82 5.02
N GLU A 57 -38.90 -57.46 4.00
CA GLU A 57 -38.65 -56.30 3.15
C GLU A 57 -38.63 -54.99 3.98
N ARG A 58 -39.69 -54.74 4.75
CA ARG A 58 -39.76 -53.53 5.62
C ARG A 58 -38.69 -53.54 6.70
N ARG A 59 -38.24 -54.65 7.20
CA ARG A 59 -37.09 -54.73 8.11
C ARG A 59 -35.79 -54.33 7.40
N GLY A 60 -35.63 -54.82 6.14
CA GLY A 60 -34.49 -54.40 5.31
C GLY A 60 -34.46 -52.92 5.04
N GLU A 61 -35.60 -52.37 4.62
CA GLU A 61 -35.74 -50.91 4.43
C GLU A 61 -35.46 -50.09 5.70
N ASN A 62 -36.03 -50.53 6.84
CA ASN A 62 -35.79 -49.86 8.12
C ASN A 62 -34.31 -49.90 8.54
N THR A 63 -33.63 -51.03 8.34
CA THR A 63 -32.20 -51.13 8.65
C THR A 63 -31.38 -50.24 7.76
N ALA A 64 -31.70 -50.12 6.46
CA ALA A 64 -31.06 -49.24 5.52
C ALA A 64 -31.28 -47.73 5.87
N LEU A 65 -32.53 -47.37 6.22
CA LEU A 65 -32.86 -46.01 6.67
C LEU A 65 -32.14 -45.65 7.97
N LEU A 66 -32.06 -46.53 8.94
CA LEU A 66 -31.31 -46.31 10.19
C LEU A 66 -29.81 -46.16 9.94
N ALA A 67 -29.26 -46.97 9.02
CA ALA A 67 -27.85 -46.81 8.63
C ALA A 67 -27.59 -45.47 7.94
N SER A 68 -28.50 -45.05 7.02
CA SER A 68 -28.44 -43.73 6.37
C SER A 68 -28.56 -42.57 7.38
N GLN A 69 -29.49 -42.71 8.33
CA GLN A 69 -29.66 -41.71 9.38
C GLN A 69 -28.39 -41.55 10.25
N ARG A 70 -27.75 -42.65 10.64
CA ARG A 70 -26.47 -42.62 11.37
C ARG A 70 -25.38 -41.91 10.55
N ASN A 71 -25.25 -42.32 9.29
CA ASN A 71 -24.26 -41.67 8.40
C ASN A 71 -24.47 -40.14 8.27
N LEU A 72 -25.74 -39.73 8.11
CA LEU A 72 -26.07 -38.31 8.08
C LEU A 72 -25.75 -37.61 9.40
N GLN A 73 -26.01 -38.28 10.52
CA GLN A 73 -25.69 -37.71 11.84
C GLN A 73 -24.20 -37.56 12.08
N ASP A 74 -23.41 -38.57 11.68
CA ASP A 74 -21.94 -38.48 11.73
C ASP A 74 -21.41 -37.35 10.83
N ARG A 75 -22.02 -37.16 9.64
CA ARG A 75 -21.65 -36.04 8.76
C ARG A 75 -22.02 -34.69 9.34
N ILE A 76 -23.13 -34.55 10.02
CA ILE A 76 -23.53 -33.31 10.71
C ILE A 76 -22.48 -32.95 11.78
N ILE A 77 -22.11 -33.93 12.64
CA ILE A 77 -21.11 -33.74 13.68
C ILE A 77 -19.76 -33.27 13.06
N ALA A 78 -19.34 -33.99 12.01
CA ALA A 78 -18.09 -33.62 11.34
C ALA A 78 -18.11 -32.21 10.71
N LEU A 79 -19.27 -31.80 10.17
CA LEU A 79 -19.45 -30.46 9.62
C LEU A 79 -19.51 -29.39 10.73
N ASP A 80 -20.12 -29.68 11.86
CA ASP A 80 -20.15 -28.77 13.00
C ASP A 80 -18.71 -28.54 13.56
N ASP A 81 -17.93 -29.61 13.70
CA ASP A 81 -16.52 -29.53 14.10
C ASP A 81 -15.70 -28.68 13.11
N GLU A 82 -15.92 -28.85 11.81
CA GLU A 82 -15.24 -28.08 10.75
C GLU A 82 -15.65 -26.59 10.79
N ILE A 83 -16.95 -26.32 10.99
CA ILE A 83 -17.46 -24.95 11.16
C ILE A 83 -16.77 -24.26 12.36
N GLU A 84 -16.71 -24.93 13.51
CA GLU A 84 -16.05 -24.38 14.69
C GLU A 84 -14.56 -24.14 14.45
N ARG A 85 -13.88 -25.06 13.75
CA ARG A 85 -12.47 -24.91 13.38
C ARG A 85 -12.27 -23.69 12.50
N LEU A 86 -13.05 -23.56 11.42
CA LEU A 86 -12.98 -22.42 10.48
C LEU A 86 -13.33 -21.09 11.15
N GLN A 87 -14.28 -21.08 12.08
CA GLN A 87 -14.61 -19.87 12.85
C GLN A 87 -13.45 -19.42 13.74
N ARG A 88 -12.76 -20.36 14.41
CA ARG A 88 -11.56 -20.08 15.21
C ARG A 88 -10.40 -19.56 14.33
N GLU A 89 -10.13 -20.24 13.22
CA GLU A 89 -9.10 -19.79 12.26
C GLU A 89 -9.39 -18.37 11.74
N ARG A 90 -10.64 -18.11 11.32
CA ARG A 90 -11.05 -16.77 10.87
C ARG A 90 -10.90 -15.72 11.96
N SER A 91 -11.29 -16.05 13.20
CA SER A 91 -11.16 -15.12 14.32
C SER A 91 -9.68 -14.74 14.58
N ASN A 92 -8.80 -15.73 14.54
CA ASN A 92 -7.36 -15.52 14.73
C ASN A 92 -6.76 -14.68 13.57
N GLU A 93 -7.17 -14.97 12.32
CA GLU A 93 -6.72 -14.21 11.17
C GLU A 93 -7.19 -12.74 11.19
N VAL A 94 -8.46 -12.51 11.59
CA VAL A 94 -8.98 -11.15 11.75
C VAL A 94 -8.21 -10.40 12.83
N GLN A 95 -7.89 -11.05 13.93
CA GLN A 95 -7.13 -10.44 15.02
C GLN A 95 -5.69 -10.11 14.58
N ASP A 96 -5.00 -11.02 13.88
CA ASP A 96 -3.66 -10.76 13.31
C ASP A 96 -3.67 -9.59 12.32
N LEU A 97 -4.71 -9.51 11.47
CA LEU A 97 -4.88 -8.39 10.55
C LEU A 97 -5.11 -7.06 11.27
N ASP A 98 -5.92 -7.07 12.34
CA ASP A 98 -6.18 -5.86 13.14
C ASP A 98 -4.91 -5.37 13.84
N ASP A 99 -4.16 -6.28 14.46
CA ASP A 99 -2.87 -5.97 15.09
C ASP A 99 -1.88 -5.37 14.08
N ARG A 100 -1.80 -5.95 12.87
CA ARG A 100 -0.95 -5.44 11.78
C ARG A 100 -1.41 -4.09 11.24
N LEU A 101 -2.72 -3.84 11.18
CA LEU A 101 -3.28 -2.53 10.83
C LEU A 101 -2.90 -1.48 11.87
N GLN A 102 -3.06 -1.76 13.15
CA GLN A 102 -2.68 -0.85 14.23
C GLN A 102 -1.19 -0.51 14.21
N GLU A 103 -0.33 -1.52 13.98
CA GLU A 103 1.12 -1.29 13.83
C GLU A 103 1.43 -0.39 12.63
N ARG A 104 0.77 -0.62 11.50
CA ARG A 104 0.96 0.22 10.30
C ARG A 104 0.44 1.64 10.49
N ASP A 105 -0.71 1.81 11.15
CA ASP A 105 -1.25 3.14 11.45
C ASP A 105 -0.33 3.93 12.39
N ALA A 106 0.23 3.28 13.40
CA ALA A 106 1.24 3.89 14.26
C ALA A 106 2.50 4.31 13.48
N LEU A 107 2.98 3.47 12.56
CA LEU A 107 4.12 3.79 11.70
C LEU A 107 3.81 4.95 10.72
N ILE A 108 2.60 5.00 10.18
CA ILE A 108 2.15 6.11 9.33
C ILE A 108 2.12 7.40 10.15
N ALA A 109 1.53 7.40 11.32
CA ALA A 109 1.47 8.57 12.20
C ALA A 109 2.87 9.09 12.58
N GLU A 110 3.82 8.19 12.87
CA GLU A 110 5.23 8.56 13.11
C GLU A 110 5.87 9.22 11.87
N ARG A 111 5.65 8.64 10.69
CA ARG A 111 6.18 9.19 9.44
C ARG A 111 5.57 10.55 9.10
N ASP A 112 4.26 10.71 9.30
CA ASP A 112 3.56 11.96 9.05
C ASP A 112 4.06 13.07 10.00
N ALA A 113 4.30 12.75 11.27
CA ALA A 113 4.91 13.67 12.21
C ALA A 113 6.33 14.10 11.77
N LYS A 114 7.14 13.18 11.28
CA LYS A 114 8.49 13.48 10.72
C LYS A 114 8.40 14.35 9.47
N ILE A 115 7.47 14.08 8.57
CA ILE A 115 7.24 14.90 7.37
C ILE A 115 6.82 16.32 7.77
N ALA A 116 5.88 16.47 8.71
CA ALA A 116 5.43 17.77 9.20
C ALA A 116 6.58 18.57 9.84
N ALA A 117 7.41 17.93 10.66
CA ALA A 117 8.60 18.55 11.25
C ALA A 117 9.60 18.99 10.17
N PHE A 118 9.76 18.20 9.12
CA PHE A 118 10.63 18.52 8.00
C PHE A 118 10.11 19.71 7.19
N GLN A 119 8.82 19.74 6.91
CA GLN A 119 8.17 20.86 6.22
C GLN A 119 8.33 22.17 7.01
N ALA A 120 8.06 22.12 8.31
CA ALA A 120 8.24 23.29 9.19
C ALA A 120 9.70 23.80 9.20
N LEU A 121 10.67 22.87 9.18
CA LEU A 121 12.08 23.23 9.09
C LEU A 121 12.41 23.94 7.75
N LEU A 122 11.89 23.45 6.64
CA LEU A 122 12.09 24.07 5.33
C LEU A 122 11.42 25.44 5.23
N GLU A 123 10.21 25.57 5.75
CA GLU A 123 9.50 26.86 5.81
C GLU A 123 10.25 27.90 6.66
N ALA A 124 10.71 27.50 7.85
CA ALA A 124 11.52 28.37 8.69
C ALA A 124 12.82 28.80 8.01
N ARG A 125 13.47 27.87 7.29
CA ARG A 125 14.67 28.17 6.50
C ARG A 125 14.39 29.16 5.37
N ASN A 126 13.30 28.96 4.63
CA ASN A 126 12.92 29.85 3.53
C ASN A 126 12.57 31.24 4.06
N ALA A 127 11.84 31.33 5.18
CA ALA A 127 11.54 32.62 5.82
C ALA A 127 12.80 33.33 6.32
N GLU A 128 13.80 32.61 6.88
CA GLU A 128 15.10 33.15 7.23
C GLU A 128 15.80 33.75 6.00
N LEU A 129 15.86 32.97 4.91
CA LEU A 129 16.48 33.43 3.65
C LEU A 129 15.75 34.61 3.04
N ASP A 130 14.45 34.64 3.03
CA ASP A 130 13.63 35.74 2.49
C ASP A 130 13.89 37.03 3.26
N THR A 131 13.92 36.96 4.58
CA THR A 131 14.25 38.11 5.44
C THR A 131 15.67 38.63 5.15
N LEU A 132 16.64 37.72 5.05
CA LEU A 132 18.02 38.05 4.73
C LEU A 132 18.13 38.65 3.32
N GLY A 133 17.39 38.08 2.35
CA GLY A 133 17.35 38.60 0.99
C GLY A 133 16.80 40.01 0.89
N ALA A 134 15.70 40.29 1.57
CA ALA A 134 15.10 41.63 1.59
C ALA A 134 16.05 42.68 2.14
N GLN A 135 16.82 42.40 3.18
CA GLN A 135 17.83 43.31 3.75
C GLN A 135 18.97 43.56 2.78
N LEU A 136 19.46 42.53 2.11
CA LEU A 136 20.52 42.68 1.11
C LEU A 136 20.05 43.51 -0.08
N LEU A 137 18.86 43.22 -0.59
CA LEU A 137 18.27 43.89 -1.74
C LEU A 137 18.03 45.38 -1.44
N ASP A 138 17.45 45.74 -0.29
CA ASP A 138 17.24 47.11 0.14
C ASP A 138 18.57 47.89 0.14
N THR A 139 19.63 47.28 0.65
CA THR A 139 20.97 47.91 0.68
C THR A 139 21.53 48.14 -0.72
N LEU A 140 21.34 47.22 -1.65
CA LEU A 140 21.82 47.33 -3.03
C LEU A 140 20.98 48.30 -3.86
N GLN A 141 19.67 48.24 -3.77
CA GLN A 141 18.74 49.08 -4.55
C GLN A 141 18.78 50.58 -4.19
N ARG A 142 19.25 50.92 -3.01
CA ARG A 142 19.51 52.32 -2.66
C ARG A 142 20.57 52.96 -3.55
N ARG A 143 21.38 52.17 -4.28
CA ARG A 143 22.42 52.67 -5.23
C ARG A 143 21.90 52.69 -6.66
N ASP A 144 21.30 51.59 -7.12
CA ASP A 144 20.71 51.49 -8.44
C ASP A 144 19.61 50.39 -8.43
N SER A 145 18.35 50.84 -8.51
CA SER A 145 17.23 49.91 -8.42
C SER A 145 17.05 49.03 -9.66
N ALA A 146 17.59 49.45 -10.82
CA ALA A 146 17.39 48.71 -12.08
C ALA A 146 18.44 47.61 -12.31
N ALA A 147 19.61 47.70 -11.66
CA ALA A 147 20.70 46.75 -11.86
C ALA A 147 20.55 45.45 -11.10
N PHE A 148 19.68 45.40 -10.07
CA PHE A 148 19.57 44.28 -9.14
C PHE A 148 18.19 43.68 -9.13
N THR A 149 18.14 42.35 -9.24
CA THR A 149 16.93 41.56 -9.03
C THR A 149 17.25 40.43 -8.06
N LEU A 150 16.42 40.26 -7.02
CA LEU A 150 16.57 39.16 -6.06
C LEU A 150 15.29 38.31 -6.06
N GLU A 151 15.46 37.01 -6.08
CA GLU A 151 14.40 36.04 -6.03
C GLU A 151 14.76 34.89 -5.07
N LEU A 152 13.79 34.49 -4.27
CA LEU A 152 13.91 33.24 -3.50
C LEU A 152 13.48 32.08 -4.40
N GLU A 153 14.41 31.20 -4.73
CA GLU A 153 14.20 30.08 -5.62
C GLU A 153 13.60 28.86 -4.89
N PRO A 154 12.79 28.05 -5.55
CA PRO A 154 12.17 26.85 -4.95
C PRO A 154 13.18 25.87 -4.34
N GLY A 155 14.44 25.92 -4.76
CA GLY A 155 15.54 25.13 -4.20
C GLY A 155 16.04 25.61 -2.83
N GLY A 156 15.44 26.65 -2.23
CA GLY A 156 15.84 27.18 -0.92
C GLY A 156 17.16 27.93 -0.96
N TYR A 157 17.35 28.76 -1.98
CA TYR A 157 18.48 29.69 -2.10
C TYR A 157 18.02 31.05 -2.67
N LEU A 158 18.74 32.10 -2.33
CA LEU A 158 18.54 33.44 -2.90
C LEU A 158 19.34 33.59 -4.19
N SER A 159 18.68 34.02 -5.25
CA SER A 159 19.31 34.34 -6.53
C SER A 159 19.34 35.86 -6.72
N LEU A 160 20.45 36.48 -6.40
CA LEU A 160 20.71 37.90 -6.71
C LEU A 160 21.30 37.97 -8.10
N SER A 161 20.53 38.48 -9.05
CA SER A 161 21.00 38.77 -10.41
C SER A 161 21.43 40.26 -10.54
N VAL A 162 22.59 40.43 -11.12
CA VAL A 162 23.17 41.77 -11.43
C VAL A 162 23.50 41.84 -12.91
N LEU A 163 23.09 42.89 -13.59
CA LEU A 163 23.40 43.09 -15.01
C LEU A 163 24.92 43.09 -15.22
N ALA A 164 25.39 42.42 -16.27
CA ALA A 164 26.81 42.25 -16.48
C ALA A 164 27.52 43.60 -16.87
N ASP A 165 26.83 44.47 -17.57
CA ASP A 165 27.33 45.82 -17.95
C ASP A 165 27.45 46.77 -16.75
N TYR A 166 26.72 46.51 -15.65
CA TYR A 166 26.89 47.21 -14.38
C TYR A 166 28.17 46.81 -13.65
N LEU A 167 28.66 45.59 -13.87
CA LEU A 167 29.84 45.03 -13.19
C LEU A 167 31.10 45.05 -14.07
N PHE A 168 30.95 44.94 -15.38
CA PHE A 168 32.06 44.79 -16.30
C PHE A 168 32.03 45.80 -17.45
N TYR A 169 33.20 46.31 -17.83
CA TYR A 169 33.34 47.02 -19.11
C TYR A 169 32.84 46.11 -20.27
N PRO A 170 32.23 46.71 -21.32
CA PRO A 170 31.69 45.98 -22.45
C PRO A 170 32.66 44.95 -23.04
N GLY A 171 32.22 43.67 -23.16
CA GLY A 171 33.04 42.59 -23.71
C GLY A 171 34.25 42.18 -22.83
N SER A 172 34.40 42.71 -21.63
CA SER A 172 35.48 42.34 -20.71
C SER A 172 35.08 41.15 -19.81
N THR A 173 36.09 40.35 -19.48
CA THR A 173 35.99 39.30 -18.45
C THR A 173 36.81 39.65 -17.21
N THR A 174 37.64 40.68 -17.26
CA THR A 174 38.60 41.01 -16.19
C THR A 174 38.55 42.47 -15.73
N ARG A 175 38.09 43.39 -16.60
CA ARG A 175 37.99 44.83 -16.25
C ARG A 175 36.62 45.10 -15.65
N LEU A 176 36.62 45.48 -14.38
CA LEU A 176 35.43 45.81 -13.62
C LEU A 176 35.10 47.30 -13.71
N GLU A 177 33.81 47.61 -13.80
CA GLU A 177 33.29 48.97 -13.62
C GLU A 177 33.44 49.44 -12.17
N PRO A 178 33.53 50.73 -11.88
CA PRO A 178 33.61 51.23 -10.51
C PRO A 178 32.41 50.79 -9.62
N ALA A 179 31.25 50.58 -10.21
CA ALA A 179 30.07 50.10 -9.53
C ALA A 179 30.24 48.70 -8.96
N ALA A 180 31.04 47.84 -9.62
CA ALA A 180 31.33 46.48 -9.15
C ALA A 180 32.01 46.50 -7.77
N ASP A 181 32.92 47.44 -7.52
CA ASP A 181 33.64 47.53 -6.25
C ASP A 181 32.69 47.69 -5.05
N SER A 182 31.76 48.63 -5.18
CA SER A 182 30.76 48.87 -4.14
C SER A 182 29.77 47.72 -3.96
N THR A 183 29.41 47.08 -5.04
CA THR A 183 28.52 45.89 -5.02
C THR A 183 29.17 44.70 -4.31
N LEU A 184 30.42 44.41 -4.67
CA LEU A 184 31.18 43.32 -4.05
C LEU A 184 31.49 43.59 -2.58
N LEU A 185 31.76 44.89 -2.21
CA LEU A 185 31.93 45.27 -0.81
C LEU A 185 30.65 45.02 0.02
N ILE A 186 29.46 45.35 -0.51
CA ILE A 186 28.19 45.10 0.16
C ILE A 186 27.97 43.60 0.34
N ILE A 187 28.15 42.82 -0.73
CA ILE A 187 27.99 41.36 -0.70
C ILE A 187 28.97 40.72 0.29
N SER A 188 30.23 41.14 0.28
CA SER A 188 31.25 40.58 1.20
C SER A 188 30.93 40.87 2.66
N ARG A 189 30.55 42.15 3.00
CA ARG A 189 30.12 42.52 4.36
C ARG A 189 28.90 41.71 4.80
N TYR A 190 27.92 41.63 3.94
CA TYR A 190 26.72 40.80 4.22
C TYR A 190 27.08 39.34 4.52
N LEU A 191 27.95 38.72 3.73
CA LEU A 191 28.43 37.38 3.98
C LEU A 191 29.33 37.25 5.22
N ALA A 192 30.03 38.32 5.61
CA ALA A 192 30.80 38.35 6.86
C ALA A 192 29.89 38.34 8.10
N ASP A 193 28.78 39.10 8.05
CA ASP A 193 27.77 39.13 9.12
C ASP A 193 27.04 37.80 9.27
N TYR A 194 26.96 37.01 8.20
CA TYR A 194 26.28 35.70 8.17
C TYR A 194 27.24 34.55 7.76
N PRO A 195 28.08 34.07 8.68
CA PRO A 195 29.16 33.11 8.36
C PRO A 195 28.67 31.72 7.92
N THR A 196 27.39 31.41 8.12
CA THR A 196 26.75 30.14 7.68
C THR A 196 26.33 30.15 6.20
N LEU A 197 26.29 31.35 5.59
CA LEU A 197 25.93 31.47 4.17
C LEU A 197 27.07 31.04 3.27
N GLN A 198 26.74 30.38 2.16
CA GLN A 198 27.66 30.07 1.07
C GLN A 198 27.26 30.84 -0.18
N LEU A 199 28.23 31.14 -1.03
CA LEU A 199 28.05 31.90 -2.26
C LEU A 199 28.51 31.09 -3.45
N THR A 200 27.65 30.96 -4.48
CA THR A 200 28.05 30.52 -5.80
C THR A 200 27.88 31.70 -6.77
N VAL A 201 28.96 32.10 -7.42
CA VAL A 201 28.92 33.16 -8.46
C VAL A 201 28.81 32.48 -9.82
N ILE A 202 27.76 32.81 -10.57
CA ILE A 202 27.41 32.14 -11.84
C ILE A 202 27.37 33.23 -12.93
N GLY A 203 28.13 33.02 -14.00
CA GLY A 203 28.07 33.89 -15.17
C GLY A 203 27.06 33.36 -16.19
N HIS A 204 26.30 34.31 -16.77
CA HIS A 204 25.36 34.04 -17.86
C HIS A 204 25.66 34.99 -19.03
N ASN A 205 25.41 34.52 -20.24
CA ASN A 205 25.52 35.30 -21.47
C ASN A 205 24.19 35.35 -22.20
N ASN A 206 24.07 36.33 -23.09
CA ASN A 206 23.06 36.32 -24.13
C ASN A 206 23.50 35.45 -25.33
N ASN A 207 22.70 35.39 -26.39
CA ASN A 207 22.99 34.60 -27.58
C ASN A 207 23.88 35.32 -28.63
N GLU A 208 24.34 36.57 -28.36
CA GLU A 208 25.20 37.29 -29.28
C GLU A 208 26.59 36.64 -29.41
N PRO A 209 27.25 36.76 -30.57
CA PRO A 209 28.58 36.26 -30.75
C PRO A 209 29.58 36.95 -29.79
N LEU A 210 30.54 36.18 -29.29
CA LEU A 210 31.63 36.74 -28.46
C LEU A 210 32.52 37.66 -29.29
N ARG A 211 32.83 38.85 -28.77
CA ARG A 211 33.67 39.85 -29.45
C ARG A 211 35.18 39.59 -29.32
N ARG A 212 35.57 38.47 -28.66
CA ARG A 212 37.00 38.13 -28.42
C ARG A 212 37.35 36.80 -29.09
N ASN A 213 38.33 36.83 -29.97
CA ASN A 213 38.84 35.63 -30.67
C ASN A 213 39.69 34.71 -29.78
N SER A 214 40.04 35.12 -28.55
CA SER A 214 40.86 34.32 -27.62
C SER A 214 40.04 33.47 -26.65
N ILE A 215 38.70 33.54 -26.69
CA ILE A 215 37.79 32.77 -25.83
C ILE A 215 36.95 31.91 -26.74
N ASN A 216 37.03 30.56 -26.53
CA ASN A 216 36.50 29.59 -27.48
C ASN A 216 35.02 29.28 -27.27
N SER A 217 34.46 29.61 -26.11
CA SER A 217 33.06 29.30 -25.82
C SER A 217 32.40 30.27 -24.86
N LYS A 218 31.09 30.39 -24.92
CA LYS A 218 30.30 31.16 -23.97
C LYS A 218 30.38 30.59 -22.54
N TRP A 219 30.58 29.28 -22.39
CA TRP A 219 30.89 28.68 -21.11
C TRP A 219 32.14 29.27 -20.47
N GLU A 220 33.22 29.28 -21.25
CA GLU A 220 34.50 29.85 -20.81
C GLU A 220 34.36 31.34 -20.46
N PHE A 221 33.72 32.14 -21.32
CA PHE A 221 33.52 33.56 -21.10
C PHE A 221 32.74 33.85 -19.81
N SER A 222 31.64 33.17 -19.59
CA SER A 222 30.80 33.33 -18.41
C SER A 222 31.50 32.86 -17.12
N ALA A 223 32.24 31.76 -17.19
CA ALA A 223 33.01 31.26 -16.05
C ALA A 223 34.20 32.20 -15.69
N MET A 224 34.85 32.77 -16.67
CA MET A 224 35.94 33.76 -16.45
C MET A 224 35.43 35.03 -15.74
N ARG A 225 34.25 35.54 -16.12
CA ARG A 225 33.62 36.68 -15.42
C ARG A 225 33.33 36.31 -13.96
N ALA A 226 32.75 35.15 -13.72
CA ALA A 226 32.46 34.64 -12.36
C ALA A 226 33.76 34.50 -11.53
N ALA A 227 34.81 33.94 -12.14
CA ALA A 227 36.13 33.80 -11.49
C ALA A 227 36.75 35.13 -11.13
N THR A 228 36.60 36.17 -11.99
CA THR A 228 37.08 37.52 -11.69
C THR A 228 36.41 38.10 -10.46
N LEU A 229 35.09 38.01 -10.35
CA LEU A 229 34.34 38.48 -9.17
C LEU A 229 34.72 37.72 -7.90
N VAL A 230 34.89 36.41 -7.99
CA VAL A 230 35.31 35.58 -6.84
C VAL A 230 36.74 35.94 -6.42
N ASN A 231 37.65 36.19 -7.35
CA ASN A 231 38.99 36.63 -7.04
C ASN A 231 38.98 37.97 -6.29
N GLU A 232 38.15 38.94 -6.70
CA GLU A 232 38.00 40.22 -5.98
C GLU A 232 37.42 39.99 -4.57
N LEU A 233 36.35 39.19 -4.45
CA LEU A 233 35.74 38.86 -3.16
C LEU A 233 36.71 38.19 -2.17
N THR A 234 37.57 37.32 -2.66
CA THR A 234 38.51 36.58 -1.81
C THR A 234 39.80 37.30 -1.53
N ARG A 235 40.35 38.09 -2.50
CA ARG A 235 41.62 38.77 -2.36
C ARG A 235 41.49 40.18 -1.77
N LYS A 236 40.46 40.93 -2.18
CA LYS A 236 40.28 42.31 -1.74
C LYS A 236 39.38 42.45 -0.52
N TYR A 237 38.32 41.58 -0.46
CA TYR A 237 37.33 41.64 0.62
C TYR A 237 37.42 40.48 1.59
N GLU A 238 38.49 39.70 1.53
CA GLU A 238 38.85 38.62 2.49
C GLU A 238 37.77 37.58 2.72
N LEU A 239 36.84 37.38 1.75
CA LEU A 239 35.84 36.35 1.86
C LEU A 239 36.50 34.96 1.80
N SER A 240 36.17 34.08 2.75
CA SER A 240 36.77 32.75 2.83
C SER A 240 36.52 31.91 1.55
N THR A 241 37.62 31.40 0.99
CA THR A 241 37.59 30.57 -0.23
C THR A 241 36.76 29.29 -0.08
N SER A 242 36.61 28.76 1.15
CA SER A 242 35.77 27.58 1.44
C SER A 242 34.28 27.87 1.33
N ARG A 243 33.88 29.11 1.23
CA ARG A 243 32.48 29.56 1.16
C ARG A 243 32.06 30.01 -0.24
N VAL A 244 32.95 29.98 -1.23
CA VAL A 244 32.70 30.52 -2.55
C VAL A 244 32.91 29.46 -3.63
N THR A 245 32.00 29.43 -4.60
CA THR A 245 32.10 28.58 -5.78
C THR A 245 31.93 29.40 -7.06
N VAL A 246 32.62 29.01 -8.11
CA VAL A 246 32.56 29.65 -9.46
C VAL A 246 31.78 28.71 -10.40
N ALA A 247 30.90 29.31 -11.20
CA ALA A 247 30.21 28.56 -12.27
C ALA A 247 30.00 29.45 -13.50
N GLY A 248 29.86 28.84 -14.68
CA GLY A 248 29.44 29.49 -15.91
C GLY A 248 28.30 28.75 -16.56
N LYS A 249 27.32 29.43 -17.10
CA LYS A 249 26.16 28.85 -17.79
C LYS A 249 26.11 29.17 -19.29
N GLY A 250 27.01 30.02 -19.76
CA GLY A 250 26.94 30.49 -21.14
C GLY A 250 25.59 31.10 -21.47
N ASP A 251 25.06 30.88 -22.64
CA ASP A 251 23.73 31.30 -23.08
C ASP A 251 22.66 30.19 -22.95
N PHE A 252 22.95 29.09 -22.24
CA PHE A 252 22.09 27.90 -22.12
C PHE A 252 21.04 27.97 -20.99
N ALA A 253 21.07 29.08 -20.20
CA ALA A 253 20.08 29.32 -19.15
C ALA A 253 19.54 30.76 -19.25
N PRO A 254 18.83 31.11 -20.35
CA PRO A 254 18.28 32.45 -20.52
C PRO A 254 17.11 32.64 -19.53
N ARG A 255 17.06 33.85 -18.94
CA ARG A 255 15.96 34.26 -18.04
C ARG A 255 14.75 34.75 -18.82
N THR A 256 14.97 35.28 -20.00
CA THR A 256 13.95 35.80 -20.91
C THR A 256 14.36 35.56 -22.37
N SER A 257 13.49 35.89 -23.31
CA SER A 257 13.75 35.68 -24.72
C SER A 257 14.95 36.54 -25.20
N ASN A 258 15.85 35.93 -25.96
CA ASN A 258 16.94 36.64 -26.63
C ASN A 258 16.51 37.36 -27.92
N SER A 259 15.25 37.38 -28.27
CA SER A 259 14.76 38.04 -29.52
C SER A 259 14.69 39.58 -29.40
N THR A 260 14.61 40.10 -28.19
CA THR A 260 14.57 41.53 -27.92
C THR A 260 15.91 41.99 -27.33
N GLU A 261 16.24 43.27 -27.50
CA GLU A 261 17.43 43.86 -26.92
C GLU A 261 17.39 43.85 -25.40
N GLU A 262 16.25 44.20 -24.80
CA GLU A 262 16.00 44.15 -23.35
C GLU A 262 16.19 42.74 -22.82
N GLY A 263 15.66 41.72 -23.53
CA GLY A 263 15.84 40.34 -23.14
C GLY A 263 17.29 39.88 -23.17
N ARG A 264 18.07 40.31 -24.17
CA ARG A 264 19.49 40.01 -24.24
C ARG A 264 20.29 40.67 -23.11
N LEU A 265 19.95 41.91 -22.75
CA LEU A 265 20.56 42.61 -21.59
C LEU A 265 20.27 41.84 -20.28
N LEU A 266 19.05 41.42 -20.05
CA LEU A 266 18.66 40.66 -18.85
C LEU A 266 19.31 39.27 -18.81
N ASN A 267 19.63 38.69 -19.96
CA ASN A 267 20.31 37.41 -20.05
C ASN A 267 21.80 37.49 -19.82
N GLU A 268 22.43 38.65 -20.16
CA GLU A 268 23.83 38.91 -19.86
C GLU A 268 23.98 39.46 -18.44
N ARG A 269 24.05 38.52 -17.48
CA ARG A 269 24.04 38.84 -16.05
C ARG A 269 25.03 37.97 -15.26
N MET A 270 25.34 38.48 -14.05
CA MET A 270 26.01 37.69 -13.01
C MET A 270 25.00 37.33 -11.93
N GLU A 271 24.89 36.05 -11.62
CA GLU A 271 24.02 35.53 -10.57
C GLU A 271 24.87 35.21 -9.33
N PHE A 272 24.50 35.79 -8.19
CA PHE A 272 25.07 35.50 -6.89
C PHE A 272 24.05 34.64 -6.13
N ARG A 273 24.28 33.34 -6.17
CA ARG A 273 23.45 32.36 -5.46
C ARG A 273 23.92 32.24 -4.01
N ILE A 274 23.07 32.66 -3.08
CA ILE A 274 23.34 32.66 -1.65
C ILE A 274 22.47 31.55 -1.00
N GLU A 275 23.11 30.62 -0.31
CA GLU A 275 22.44 29.51 0.32
C GLU A 275 22.96 29.29 1.75
N LEU A 276 22.08 28.72 2.61
CA LEU A 276 22.51 28.22 3.91
C LEU A 276 23.37 26.98 3.72
N GLY A 277 24.52 26.94 4.38
CA GLY A 277 25.48 25.85 4.24
C GLY A 277 24.85 24.47 4.54
N GLN A 278 25.13 23.49 3.69
CA GLN A 278 24.59 22.13 3.77
C GLN A 278 24.83 21.47 5.13
N ARG A 279 25.94 21.80 5.81
CA ARG A 279 26.27 21.25 7.14
C ARG A 279 25.25 21.65 8.21
N ARG A 280 24.66 22.85 8.12
CA ARG A 280 23.59 23.29 9.02
C ARG A 280 22.33 22.51 8.73
N LEU A 281 21.94 22.43 7.46
CA LEU A 281 20.76 21.67 7.04
C LEU A 281 20.83 20.22 7.50
N LEU A 282 21.94 19.54 7.29
CA LEU A 282 22.11 18.13 7.71
C LEU A 282 22.02 17.93 9.22
N ARG A 283 22.50 18.89 10.02
CA ARG A 283 22.35 18.84 11.48
C ARG A 283 20.91 19.02 11.92
N ASP A 284 20.21 19.97 11.32
CA ASP A 284 18.83 20.29 11.68
C ASP A 284 17.89 19.16 11.24
N LEU A 285 18.15 18.57 10.08
CA LEU A 285 17.50 17.34 9.60
C LEU A 285 17.69 16.17 10.55
N LYS A 286 18.93 15.93 10.97
CA LYS A 286 19.23 14.84 11.89
C LYS A 286 18.47 15.02 13.20
N ARG A 287 18.42 16.23 13.77
CA ARG A 287 17.66 16.53 14.99
C ARG A 287 16.15 16.37 14.83
N ALA A 288 15.61 16.60 13.64
CA ALA A 288 14.19 16.45 13.36
C ALA A 288 13.79 14.97 13.13
N LEU A 289 14.76 14.12 12.80
CA LEU A 289 14.55 12.69 12.53
C LEU A 289 14.83 11.77 13.73
N ASP A 290 15.70 12.24 14.66
CA ASP A 290 15.98 11.59 15.95
C ASP A 290 14.87 11.89 16.96
#